data_d35af9111e6d43d0b38ad4c5f1a699dd
#
_entry.id   d35af9111e6d43d0b38ad4c5f1a699dd
#
_cell.length_a   1.000
_cell.length_b   1.000
_cell.length_c   1.000
_cell.angle_alpha   90.00
_cell.angle_beta   90.00
_cell.angle_gamma   90.00
#
_symmetry.space_group_name_H-M   'P 1'
#
loop_
_entity.id
_entity.type
_entity.pdbx_description
1 polymer ?
#
loop_
_entity_poly.entity_id
_entity_poly.type
_entity_poly.pdbx_seq_one_letter_code
_entity_poly.pdbx_strand_id
1 'polypeptide(L)'
;TLTNRRNEFRGALDSEEKVQESKSAGKIKLITPAEVVGFKGTERIESLDIEMNGARMNVPTDYFIPLFGLTPKLGAIANWGLEIEKNAIKVNNALDYQTNIDGIYAIGDVNTYPGKLKLILCGFHEATLMCQSVYNRINPGKRYVLKYTTVSGVDGFDGTRKEAEKAVVKSID
;
A
#
# COMPACT_ATOMS: atom_id res chain seq x y z
N THR A 1 -9.47 -19.23 -12.30
CA THR A 1 -9.98 -18.14 -13.15
C THR A 1 -9.45 -16.81 -12.65
N LEU A 2 -9.04 -15.93 -13.57
CA LEU A 2 -8.67 -14.55 -13.32
C LEU A 2 -9.65 -13.64 -14.06
N THR A 3 -10.20 -12.65 -13.38
CA THR A 3 -11.08 -11.67 -13.98
C THR A 3 -10.50 -10.27 -13.83
N ASN A 4 -10.67 -9.43 -14.84
CA ASN A 4 -10.32 -8.02 -14.78
C ASN A 4 -11.40 -7.19 -15.47
N ARG A 5 -11.75 -6.05 -14.85
CA ARG A 5 -12.76 -5.11 -15.35
C ARG A 5 -12.40 -4.48 -16.69
N ARG A 6 -11.13 -4.40 -17.02
CA ARG A 6 -10.61 -3.82 -18.26
C ARG A 6 -9.91 -4.87 -19.10
N ASN A 7 -9.76 -4.60 -20.37
CA ASN A 7 -8.94 -5.44 -21.25
C ASN A 7 -7.45 -5.35 -20.90
N GLU A 8 -7.01 -4.19 -20.42
CA GLU A 8 -5.62 -3.91 -20.06
C GLU A 8 -5.40 -4.07 -18.56
N PHE A 9 -4.28 -4.62 -18.18
CA PHE A 9 -3.84 -4.71 -16.80
C PHE A 9 -3.07 -3.43 -16.41
N ARG A 10 -3.13 -3.08 -15.13
CA ARG A 10 -2.33 -1.98 -14.54
C ARG A 10 -1.05 -2.47 -13.87
N GLY A 11 -0.68 -3.71 -14.09
CA GLY A 11 0.51 -4.32 -13.54
C GLY A 11 1.79 -3.93 -14.29
N ALA A 12 2.93 -4.36 -13.76
CA ALA A 12 4.18 -4.32 -14.51
C ALA A 12 4.09 -5.24 -15.74
N LEU A 13 4.79 -4.89 -16.82
CA LEU A 13 4.81 -5.66 -18.08
C LEU A 13 5.12 -7.14 -17.84
N ASP A 14 6.15 -7.44 -17.05
CA ASP A 14 6.50 -8.82 -16.67
C ASP A 14 5.34 -9.60 -16.03
N SER A 15 4.52 -8.92 -15.22
CA SER A 15 3.34 -9.56 -14.61
C SER A 15 2.23 -9.82 -15.62
N GLU A 16 2.04 -8.93 -16.57
CA GLU A 16 1.07 -9.11 -17.65
C GLU A 16 1.50 -10.23 -18.59
N GLU A 17 2.78 -10.29 -18.96
CA GLU A 17 3.35 -11.36 -19.78
C GLU A 17 3.13 -12.73 -19.11
N LYS A 18 3.40 -12.87 -17.82
CA LYS A 18 3.15 -14.10 -17.06
C LYS A 18 1.68 -14.52 -17.03
N VAL A 19 0.76 -13.56 -17.00
CA VAL A 19 -0.68 -13.85 -17.12
C VAL A 19 -1.01 -14.40 -18.50
N GLN A 20 -0.48 -13.81 -19.57
CA GLN A 20 -0.73 -14.26 -20.94
C GLN A 20 -0.10 -15.64 -21.21
N GLU A 21 1.12 -15.88 -20.71
CA GLU A 21 1.77 -17.19 -20.77
C GLU A 21 0.94 -18.25 -20.04
N SER A 22 0.47 -17.94 -18.82
CA SER A 22 -0.35 -18.86 -18.03
C SER A 22 -1.69 -19.17 -18.69
N LYS A 23 -2.29 -18.17 -19.36
CA LYS A 23 -3.49 -18.36 -20.18
C LYS A 23 -3.21 -19.26 -21.37
N SER A 24 -2.13 -18.99 -22.12
CA SER A 24 -1.73 -19.76 -23.32
C SER A 24 -1.39 -21.21 -22.96
N ALA A 25 -0.78 -21.43 -21.80
CA ALA A 25 -0.48 -22.75 -21.25
C ALA A 25 -1.69 -23.47 -20.65
N GLY A 26 -2.89 -22.89 -20.69
CA GLY A 26 -4.11 -23.45 -20.10
C GLY A 26 -4.13 -23.54 -18.57
N LYS A 27 -3.16 -22.91 -17.88
CA LYS A 27 -3.08 -22.93 -16.42
C LYS A 27 -4.13 -22.06 -15.76
N ILE A 28 -4.55 -20.98 -16.42
CA ILE A 28 -5.60 -20.08 -15.95
C ILE A 28 -6.64 -19.84 -17.04
N LYS A 29 -7.88 -19.61 -16.62
CA LYS A 29 -8.94 -19.05 -17.46
C LYS A 29 -8.98 -17.54 -17.24
N LEU A 30 -8.76 -16.75 -18.27
CA LEU A 30 -8.84 -15.28 -18.23
C LEU A 30 -10.19 -14.83 -18.78
N ILE A 31 -10.93 -14.04 -18.00
CA ILE A 31 -12.21 -13.45 -18.39
C ILE A 31 -12.10 -11.95 -18.28
N THR A 32 -11.96 -11.27 -19.42
CA THR A 32 -11.79 -9.80 -19.52
C THR A 32 -12.45 -9.28 -20.81
N PRO A 33 -13.05 -8.09 -20.80
CA PRO A 33 -13.39 -7.27 -19.63
C PRO A 33 -14.59 -7.88 -18.88
N ALA A 34 -14.50 -8.02 -17.57
CA ALA A 34 -15.57 -8.64 -16.78
C ALA A 34 -15.61 -8.13 -15.35
N GLU A 35 -16.79 -8.01 -14.80
CA GLU A 35 -17.03 -7.58 -13.42
C GLU A 35 -17.72 -8.68 -12.63
N VAL A 36 -17.32 -8.86 -11.37
CA VAL A 36 -18.06 -9.71 -10.44
C VAL A 36 -19.22 -8.90 -9.91
N VAL A 37 -20.45 -9.35 -10.20
CA VAL A 37 -21.69 -8.64 -9.86
C VAL A 37 -22.48 -9.33 -8.75
N GLY A 38 -22.09 -10.54 -8.35
CA GLY A 38 -22.73 -11.27 -7.27
C GLY A 38 -22.01 -12.55 -6.91
N PHE A 39 -22.46 -13.18 -5.84
CA PHE A 39 -22.00 -14.50 -5.41
C PHE A 39 -23.17 -15.31 -4.85
N LYS A 40 -23.05 -16.63 -4.91
CA LYS A 40 -24.00 -17.57 -4.34
C LYS A 40 -23.28 -18.50 -3.38
N GLY A 41 -24.03 -18.93 -2.37
CA GLY A 41 -23.59 -19.83 -1.31
C GLY A 41 -24.23 -19.43 0.01
N THR A 42 -24.25 -20.33 0.97
CA THR A 42 -24.81 -20.12 2.31
C THR A 42 -23.73 -20.03 3.37
N GLU A 43 -23.10 -21.14 3.69
CA GLU A 43 -21.96 -21.20 4.65
C GLU A 43 -20.61 -20.94 3.98
N ARG A 44 -20.52 -21.21 2.70
CA ARG A 44 -19.32 -20.98 1.87
C ARG A 44 -19.74 -20.47 0.49
N ILE A 45 -18.79 -19.89 -0.21
CA ILE A 45 -19.01 -19.50 -1.61
C ILE A 45 -19.11 -20.75 -2.48
N GLU A 46 -20.05 -20.76 -3.39
CA GLU A 46 -20.30 -21.86 -4.33
C GLU A 46 -20.12 -21.42 -5.78
N SER A 47 -20.46 -20.17 -6.07
CA SER A 47 -20.25 -19.59 -7.38
C SER A 47 -20.23 -18.06 -7.36
N LEU A 48 -19.65 -17.48 -8.41
CA LEU A 48 -19.66 -16.05 -8.72
C LEU A 48 -20.53 -15.78 -9.94
N ASP A 49 -21.33 -14.73 -9.87
CA ASP A 49 -21.99 -14.16 -11.03
C ASP A 49 -21.08 -13.09 -11.63
N ILE A 50 -20.65 -13.32 -12.86
CA ILE A 50 -19.75 -12.45 -13.61
C ILE A 50 -20.51 -11.85 -14.78
N GLU A 51 -20.39 -10.55 -14.97
CA GLU A 51 -20.95 -9.84 -16.12
C GLU A 51 -19.85 -9.47 -17.12
N MET A 52 -20.03 -9.84 -18.37
CA MET A 52 -19.15 -9.54 -19.48
C MET A 52 -19.96 -9.07 -20.69
N ASN A 53 -19.74 -7.85 -21.15
CA ASN A 53 -20.44 -7.27 -22.32
C ASN A 53 -21.97 -7.33 -22.18
N GLY A 54 -22.52 -7.10 -20.98
CA GLY A 54 -23.94 -7.16 -20.68
C GLY A 54 -24.54 -8.57 -20.52
N ALA A 55 -23.75 -9.62 -20.75
CA ALA A 55 -24.14 -10.99 -20.51
C ALA A 55 -23.64 -11.49 -19.16
N ARG A 56 -24.52 -12.16 -18.42
CA ARG A 56 -24.17 -12.76 -17.12
C ARG A 56 -23.85 -14.23 -17.27
N MET A 57 -22.78 -14.64 -16.58
CA MET A 57 -22.40 -16.04 -16.46
C MET A 57 -22.17 -16.39 -15.00
N ASN A 58 -22.53 -17.60 -14.62
CA ASN A 58 -22.25 -18.15 -13.31
C ASN A 58 -21.00 -19.04 -13.37
N VAL A 59 -20.02 -18.78 -12.50
CA VAL A 59 -18.75 -19.50 -12.45
C VAL A 59 -18.65 -20.22 -11.11
N PRO A 60 -18.64 -21.57 -11.08
CA PRO A 60 -18.38 -22.33 -9.86
C PRO A 60 -17.06 -21.92 -9.22
N THR A 61 -17.08 -21.71 -7.91
CA THR A 61 -15.95 -21.08 -7.20
C THR A 61 -15.91 -21.56 -5.76
N ASP A 62 -14.77 -22.09 -5.33
CA ASP A 62 -14.54 -22.48 -3.94
C ASP A 62 -13.88 -21.36 -3.13
N TYR A 63 -13.05 -20.55 -3.78
CA TYR A 63 -12.31 -19.42 -3.16
C TYR A 63 -12.40 -18.19 -4.05
N PHE A 64 -12.62 -17.05 -3.41
CA PHE A 64 -12.62 -15.75 -4.08
C PHE A 64 -11.62 -14.81 -3.42
N ILE A 65 -10.69 -14.27 -4.22
CA ILE A 65 -9.67 -13.33 -3.78
C ILE A 65 -9.93 -11.98 -4.47
N PRO A 66 -10.60 -11.04 -3.80
CA PRO A 66 -10.86 -9.72 -4.37
C PRO A 66 -9.63 -8.83 -4.26
N LEU A 67 -9.09 -8.40 -5.41
CA LEU A 67 -7.96 -7.47 -5.51
C LEU A 67 -8.42 -6.17 -6.19
N PHE A 68 -9.46 -5.53 -5.65
CA PHE A 68 -10.10 -4.35 -6.25
C PHE A 68 -9.34 -3.04 -6.04
N GLY A 69 -8.21 -3.09 -5.33
CA GLY A 69 -7.43 -1.91 -4.95
C GLY A 69 -7.97 -1.22 -3.71
N LEU A 70 -7.35 -0.10 -3.39
CA LEU A 70 -7.69 0.70 -2.22
C LEU A 70 -8.22 2.07 -2.63
N THR A 71 -9.30 2.49 -2.01
CA THR A 71 -9.81 3.86 -2.11
C THR A 71 -9.60 4.54 -0.76
N PRO A 72 -8.76 5.58 -0.68
CA PRO A 72 -8.54 6.31 0.56
C PRO A 72 -9.84 6.91 1.08
N LYS A 73 -10.08 6.77 2.39
CA LYS A 73 -11.18 7.43 3.10
C LYS A 73 -10.58 8.19 4.27
N LEU A 74 -10.57 9.52 4.17
CA LEU A 74 -9.99 10.38 5.19
C LEU A 74 -10.86 10.51 6.45
N GLY A 75 -12.14 10.13 6.37
CA GLY A 75 -13.06 10.21 7.51
C GLY A 75 -13.15 11.63 8.05
N ALA A 76 -13.07 11.79 9.38
CA ALA A 76 -13.16 13.08 10.05
C ALA A 76 -12.04 14.06 9.64
N ILE A 77 -10.88 13.56 9.22
CA ILE A 77 -9.73 14.37 8.79
C ILE A 77 -10.11 15.26 7.60
N ALA A 78 -11.03 14.81 6.73
CA ALA A 78 -11.51 15.60 5.59
C ALA A 78 -12.14 16.94 5.99
N ASN A 79 -12.59 17.07 7.25
CA ASN A 79 -13.27 18.26 7.77
C ASN A 79 -12.37 19.17 8.62
N TRP A 80 -11.07 18.91 8.67
CA TRP A 80 -10.11 19.70 9.46
C TRP A 80 -9.63 20.98 8.76
N GLY A 81 -10.15 21.30 7.58
CA GLY A 81 -9.71 22.44 6.80
C GLY A 81 -8.39 22.23 6.04
N LEU A 82 -7.97 20.97 5.92
CA LEU A 82 -6.80 20.60 5.13
C LEU A 82 -7.10 20.68 3.63
N GLU A 83 -6.13 21.08 2.84
CA GLU A 83 -6.22 20.97 1.38
C GLU A 83 -6.19 19.50 0.97
N ILE A 84 -7.23 19.08 0.24
CA ILE A 84 -7.39 17.69 -0.20
C ILE A 84 -7.39 17.65 -1.72
N GLU A 85 -6.56 16.79 -2.28
CA GLU A 85 -6.50 16.51 -3.71
C GLU A 85 -6.59 14.99 -3.93
N LYS A 86 -7.56 14.53 -4.76
CA LYS A 86 -7.76 13.11 -5.10
C LYS A 86 -7.84 12.19 -3.88
N ASN A 87 -8.59 12.60 -2.85
CA ASN A 87 -8.74 11.91 -1.57
C ASN A 87 -7.41 11.73 -0.79
N ALA A 88 -6.45 12.62 -0.98
CA ALA A 88 -5.22 12.66 -0.23
C ALA A 88 -4.94 14.07 0.29
N ILE A 89 -4.24 14.19 1.41
CA ILE A 89 -3.88 15.47 2.01
C ILE A 89 -2.74 16.07 1.22
N LYS A 90 -2.98 17.26 0.65
CA LYS A 90 -1.93 17.99 -0.05
C LYS A 90 -0.91 18.54 0.94
N VAL A 91 0.36 18.34 0.64
CA VAL A 91 1.47 18.93 1.38
C VAL A 91 2.20 19.95 0.51
N ASN A 92 2.80 20.95 1.16
CA ASN A 92 3.43 22.09 0.49
C ASN A 92 4.61 21.68 -0.39
N ASN A 93 5.39 20.70 0.04
CA ASN A 93 6.54 20.20 -0.72
C ASN A 93 7.06 18.87 -0.14
N ALA A 94 8.05 18.28 -0.81
CA ALA A 94 8.72 17.06 -0.38
C ALA A 94 9.91 17.30 0.58
N LEU A 95 10.04 18.49 1.18
CA LEU A 95 11.12 18.82 2.11
C LEU A 95 10.70 18.64 3.57
N ASP A 96 9.47 19.01 3.90
CA ASP A 96 8.97 18.96 5.27
C ASP A 96 7.61 18.29 5.41
N TYR A 97 6.87 18.11 4.30
CA TYR A 97 5.55 17.46 4.30
C TYR A 97 4.50 18.17 5.17
N GLN A 98 4.66 19.47 5.37
CA GLN A 98 3.69 20.30 6.08
C GLN A 98 2.45 20.52 5.20
N THR A 99 1.28 20.54 5.82
CA THR A 99 0.02 20.86 5.16
C THR A 99 -0.17 22.39 5.05
N ASN A 100 -1.31 22.82 4.53
CA ASN A 100 -1.72 24.22 4.55
C ASN A 100 -1.96 24.77 5.97
N ILE A 101 -2.10 23.91 6.98
CA ILE A 101 -2.26 24.31 8.38
C ILE A 101 -0.92 24.15 9.09
N ASP A 102 -0.46 25.25 9.67
CA ASP A 102 0.81 25.29 10.39
C ASP A 102 0.85 24.28 11.55
N GLY A 103 1.93 23.51 11.62
CA GLY A 103 2.14 22.45 12.64
C GLY A 103 1.44 21.13 12.35
N ILE A 104 0.69 21.00 11.25
CA ILE A 104 0.12 19.74 10.79
C ILE A 104 0.93 19.23 9.61
N TYR A 105 1.35 17.99 9.70
CA TYR A 105 2.15 17.27 8.71
C TYR A 105 1.40 16.03 8.23
N ALA A 106 1.60 15.66 6.99
CA ALA A 106 1.04 14.43 6.43
C ALA A 106 2.11 13.64 5.68
N ILE A 107 2.29 12.37 6.05
CA ILE A 107 3.29 11.47 5.46
C ILE A 107 2.67 10.13 5.07
N GLY A 108 3.34 9.37 4.21
CA GLY A 108 2.87 8.06 3.74
C GLY A 108 1.76 8.17 2.70
N ASP A 109 0.94 7.15 2.57
CA ASP A 109 -0.08 7.04 1.52
C ASP A 109 -1.21 8.05 1.62
N VAL A 110 -1.35 8.70 2.78
CA VAL A 110 -2.40 9.69 3.04
C VAL A 110 -2.12 11.04 2.38
N ASN A 111 -0.85 11.35 2.08
CA ASN A 111 -0.47 12.62 1.47
C ASN A 111 -0.39 12.58 -0.06
N THR A 112 -0.34 13.77 -0.66
CA THR A 112 -0.07 13.97 -2.09
C THR A 112 0.79 15.19 -2.33
N TYR A 113 1.68 15.08 -3.31
CA TYR A 113 2.55 16.12 -3.86
C TYR A 113 3.03 15.69 -5.25
N PRO A 114 3.58 16.61 -6.09
CA PRO A 114 4.11 16.22 -7.39
C PRO A 114 5.19 15.16 -7.29
N GLY A 115 5.05 14.07 -8.05
CA GLY A 115 5.99 12.93 -8.03
C GLY A 115 5.78 11.93 -6.89
N LYS A 116 4.69 12.04 -6.14
CA LYS A 116 4.37 11.10 -5.04
C LYS A 116 4.32 9.65 -5.50
N LEU A 117 5.10 8.81 -4.83
CA LEU A 117 5.02 7.35 -4.94
C LEU A 117 4.44 6.77 -3.66
N LYS A 118 3.40 5.94 -3.79
CA LYS A 118 2.76 5.24 -2.66
C LYS A 118 3.51 3.93 -2.35
N LEU A 119 4.68 4.08 -1.78
CA LEU A 119 5.55 2.99 -1.36
C LEU A 119 5.90 3.13 0.12
N ILE A 120 6.00 2.03 0.83
CA ILE A 120 6.41 2.00 2.24
C ILE A 120 7.76 2.71 2.43
N LEU A 121 8.72 2.46 1.53
CA LEU A 121 10.03 3.10 1.54
C LEU A 121 9.93 4.63 1.47
N CYS A 122 9.05 5.14 0.60
CA CYS A 122 8.84 6.59 0.47
C CYS A 122 8.25 7.17 1.75
N GLY A 123 7.31 6.46 2.40
CA GLY A 123 6.73 6.86 3.67
C GLY A 123 7.76 6.99 4.79
N PHE A 124 8.72 6.07 4.88
CA PHE A 124 9.83 6.17 5.85
C PHE A 124 10.76 7.34 5.54
N HIS A 125 11.07 7.57 4.28
CA HIS A 125 11.86 8.74 3.86
C HIS A 125 11.14 10.05 4.23
N GLU A 126 9.85 10.15 3.94
CA GLU A 126 9.02 11.28 4.31
C GLU A 126 9.02 11.52 5.82
N ALA A 127 8.89 10.45 6.61
CA ALA A 127 8.96 10.53 8.07
C ALA A 127 10.29 11.12 8.55
N THR A 128 11.39 10.71 7.93
CA THR A 128 12.74 11.21 8.28
C THR A 128 12.84 12.72 8.03
N LEU A 129 12.41 13.21 6.88
CA LEU A 129 12.46 14.63 6.55
C LEU A 129 11.51 15.45 7.41
N MET A 130 10.29 14.96 7.62
CA MET A 130 9.31 15.59 8.51
C MET A 130 9.84 15.72 9.93
N CYS A 131 10.48 14.67 10.49
CA CYS A 131 11.06 14.72 11.84
C CYS A 131 12.15 15.80 11.96
N GLN A 132 12.96 16.02 10.93
CA GLN A 132 13.94 17.10 10.92
C GLN A 132 13.27 18.47 10.97
N SER A 133 12.22 18.68 10.17
CA SER A 133 11.45 19.91 10.18
C SER A 133 10.79 20.17 11.54
N VAL A 134 10.15 19.16 12.11
CA VAL A 134 9.52 19.22 13.43
C VAL A 134 10.55 19.50 14.52
N TYR A 135 11.74 18.88 14.47
CA TYR A 135 12.79 19.14 15.45
C TYR A 135 13.21 20.62 15.45
N ASN A 136 13.45 21.20 14.27
CA ASN A 136 13.83 22.60 14.15
C ASN A 136 12.72 23.54 14.66
N ARG A 137 11.46 23.18 14.47
CA ARG A 137 10.31 23.94 14.98
C ARG A 137 10.22 23.91 16.49
N ILE A 138 10.43 22.75 17.11
CA ILE A 138 10.32 22.56 18.59
C ILE A 138 11.56 23.11 19.29
N ASN A 139 12.72 23.14 18.61
CA ASN A 139 14.00 23.54 19.15
C ASN A 139 14.59 24.72 18.35
N PRO A 140 13.97 25.91 18.36
CA PRO A 140 14.47 27.04 17.60
C PRO A 140 15.89 27.42 18.03
N GLY A 141 16.77 27.60 17.05
CA GLY A 141 18.17 27.95 17.31
C GLY A 141 19.09 26.80 17.73
N LYS A 142 18.58 25.58 17.93
CA LYS A 142 19.43 24.41 18.17
C LYS A 142 19.78 23.75 16.83
N ARG A 143 21.07 23.44 16.65
CA ARG A 143 21.53 22.70 15.48
C ARG A 143 21.05 21.25 15.55
N TYR A 144 20.32 20.80 14.53
CA TYR A 144 20.07 19.37 14.32
C TYR A 144 21.34 18.69 13.81
N VAL A 145 21.78 17.63 14.48
CA VAL A 145 22.92 16.82 14.05
C VAL A 145 22.40 15.42 13.74
N LEU A 146 22.38 15.08 12.44
CA LEU A 146 22.04 13.72 12.02
C LEU A 146 23.15 12.77 12.49
N LYS A 147 22.78 11.79 13.31
CA LYS A 147 23.67 10.71 13.71
C LYS A 147 23.31 9.45 12.94
N TYR A 148 24.29 8.84 12.32
CA TYR A 148 24.10 7.56 11.64
C TYR A 148 24.25 6.42 12.64
N THR A 149 23.35 5.45 12.60
CA THR A 149 23.39 4.26 13.46
C THR A 149 24.67 3.43 13.27
N THR A 150 25.29 3.52 12.11
CA THR A 150 26.61 2.91 11.81
C THR A 150 27.76 3.48 12.65
N VAL A 151 27.60 4.69 13.19
CA VAL A 151 28.61 5.37 14.00
C VAL A 151 28.29 5.29 15.50
N SER A 152 27.00 5.41 15.86
CA SER A 152 26.56 5.55 17.26
C SER A 152 25.86 4.30 17.79
N GLY A 153 25.53 3.32 16.94
CA GLY A 153 24.62 2.24 17.30
C GLY A 153 23.18 2.71 17.48
N VAL A 154 22.35 1.83 17.94
CA VAL A 154 20.95 2.10 18.35
C VAL A 154 20.85 1.78 19.82
N ASP A 155 20.39 2.75 20.65
CA ASP A 155 20.21 2.54 22.07
C ASP A 155 19.30 1.33 22.34
N GLY A 156 19.78 0.39 23.15
CA GLY A 156 19.08 -0.86 23.42
C GLY A 156 19.21 -1.95 22.36
N PHE A 157 19.96 -1.70 21.27
CA PHE A 157 20.29 -2.71 20.27
C PHE A 157 21.78 -2.96 20.27
N ASP A 158 22.22 -4.03 20.91
CA ASP A 158 23.63 -4.42 21.06
C ASP A 158 24.16 -5.26 19.88
N GLY A 159 23.34 -5.51 18.87
CA GLY A 159 23.68 -6.32 17.70
C GLY A 159 23.75 -7.82 18.00
N THR A 160 23.54 -8.25 19.24
CA THR A 160 23.51 -9.66 19.58
C THR A 160 22.12 -10.24 19.32
N ARG A 161 22.03 -11.26 18.47
CA ARG A 161 20.81 -12.08 18.40
C ARG A 161 20.63 -12.75 19.76
N LYS A 162 19.52 -12.48 20.44
CA LYS A 162 19.16 -13.16 21.68
C LYS A 162 19.22 -14.67 21.45
N GLU A 163 19.97 -15.39 22.26
CA GLU A 163 20.13 -16.86 22.18
C GLU A 163 18.81 -17.66 22.21
N ALA A 164 17.71 -17.04 22.61
CA ALA A 164 16.37 -17.61 22.58
C ALA A 164 15.89 -18.02 21.18
N GLU A 165 16.33 -17.39 20.10
CA GLU A 165 15.99 -17.81 18.74
C GLU A 165 16.75 -19.07 18.29
N LYS A 166 17.93 -19.33 18.86
CA LYS A 166 18.70 -20.53 18.57
C LYS A 166 18.12 -21.80 19.22
N ALA A 167 17.40 -21.65 20.31
CA ALA A 167 16.78 -22.79 21.02
C ALA A 167 15.53 -23.31 20.30
N VAL A 168 14.77 -22.44 19.65
CA VAL A 168 13.54 -22.83 18.92
C VAL A 168 13.84 -23.58 17.62
N VAL A 169 14.94 -23.26 16.95
CA VAL A 169 15.34 -23.95 15.71
C VAL A 169 15.91 -25.36 15.97
N LYS A 170 16.49 -25.61 17.17
CA LYS A 170 17.02 -26.94 17.53
C LYS A 170 15.97 -27.95 18.01
N SER A 171 14.72 -27.56 18.19
CA SER A 171 13.62 -28.43 18.62
C SER A 171 12.70 -28.87 17.48
N ILE A 172 13.06 -28.60 16.22
CA ILE A 172 12.26 -28.93 15.01
C ILE A 172 12.99 -29.98 14.10
N ASP A 173 14.20 -30.43 14.49
CA ASP A 173 14.90 -31.53 13.78
C ASP A 173 14.62 -32.89 14.45
#